data_ac8b9803a241eff2051bc74e44f31ce5
#
_entry.id   ac8b9803a241eff2051bc74e44f31ce5
#
_cell.length_a   1.000
_cell.length_b   1.000
_cell.length_c   1.000
_cell.angle_alpha   90.00
_cell.angle_beta   90.00
_cell.angle_gamma   90.00
#
_symmetry.space_group_name_H-M   'P 1'
#
loop_
_entity.id
_entity.type
_entity.pdbx_description
1 polymer ?
#
loop_
_entity_poly.entity_id
_entity_poly.type
_entity_poly.pdbx_seq_one_letter_code
_entity_poly.pdbx_strand_id
1 'polypeptide(L)'
;MVAIGSKLRLAIIGVGGWGKNHARVLHDLGVLSAICDMDAPRAKELADRYNAKSYNSVDEMLKGETKLDACLICTPTNTHFVFAKKIMERGINVFVEKPLSFSSRECEEMVEVSEKKKLILTSGYIERFNPAVQDVKRLIDGKSYGDLLMMEFHRENRMPLHVKDVGIIYDTSVHDIDTAMFLFDCRPHVVFARAGKKFHLYEDFATIMLGFSDQRVAIIASNWITPQRVRRFSAVCTDGIITGDFITQEIKIDHGEATIIPRRQQFHEPLTLELKSFLDAIEGKISRPVVSATDATNVTKVAEAALLSNNTGSPVYLDLK
;
A
#
# COMPACT_ATOMS: atom_id res chain seq x y z
N MET A 1 -1.52 22.41 -32.92
CA MET A 1 -1.88 22.91 -31.59
C MET A 1 -2.17 21.70 -30.72
N VAL A 2 -1.25 21.30 -29.88
CA VAL A 2 -1.48 20.28 -28.86
C VAL A 2 -2.39 20.96 -27.84
N ALA A 3 -3.60 20.42 -27.62
CA ALA A 3 -4.46 20.87 -26.54
C ALA A 3 -3.67 20.76 -25.24
N ILE A 4 -3.44 21.89 -24.57
CA ILE A 4 -2.92 21.94 -23.21
C ILE A 4 -4.04 21.29 -22.36
N GLY A 5 -3.92 19.98 -22.09
CA GLY A 5 -4.82 19.31 -21.18
C GLY A 5 -4.84 20.07 -19.86
N SER A 6 -6.02 20.32 -19.31
CA SER A 6 -6.15 21.00 -18.02
C SER A 6 -5.39 20.19 -16.98
N LYS A 7 -4.42 20.81 -16.32
CA LYS A 7 -3.61 20.17 -15.29
C LYS A 7 -4.52 19.67 -14.16
N LEU A 8 -4.42 18.41 -13.79
CA LEU A 8 -5.19 17.81 -12.70
C LEU A 8 -5.03 18.62 -11.40
N ARG A 9 -6.08 18.70 -10.63
CA ARG A 9 -6.16 19.42 -9.35
C ARG A 9 -6.46 18.43 -8.23
N LEU A 10 -5.48 18.23 -7.37
CA LEU A 10 -5.59 17.28 -6.27
C LEU A 10 -5.54 17.98 -4.91
N ALA A 11 -6.32 17.45 -3.97
CA ALA A 11 -6.23 17.79 -2.55
C ALA A 11 -5.65 16.62 -1.76
N ILE A 12 -5.00 16.93 -0.64
CA ILE A 12 -4.56 15.95 0.33
C ILE A 12 -5.20 16.21 1.69
N ILE A 13 -5.67 15.16 2.35
CA ILE A 13 -6.30 15.16 3.65
C ILE A 13 -5.42 14.37 4.62
N GLY A 14 -4.95 15.05 5.67
CA GLY A 14 -3.97 14.52 6.61
C GLY A 14 -2.54 14.70 6.11
N VAL A 15 -1.80 15.64 6.68
CA VAL A 15 -0.40 15.91 6.36
C VAL A 15 0.51 15.71 7.57
N GLY A 16 0.14 14.75 8.44
CA GLY A 16 0.98 14.26 9.52
C GLY A 16 2.17 13.42 9.01
N GLY A 17 2.48 12.33 9.71
CA GLY A 17 3.65 11.49 9.47
C GLY A 17 3.98 11.22 8.01
N TRP A 18 3.16 10.40 7.34
CA TRP A 18 3.40 10.02 5.94
C TRP A 18 2.80 11.01 4.94
N GLY A 19 1.66 11.63 5.26
CA GLY A 19 0.96 12.56 4.36
C GLY A 19 1.80 13.75 3.88
N LYS A 20 2.75 14.25 4.68
CA LYS A 20 3.71 15.29 4.24
C LYS A 20 4.57 14.86 3.04
N ASN A 21 4.90 13.55 2.93
CA ASN A 21 5.65 13.02 1.80
C ASN A 21 4.79 13.00 0.53
N HIS A 22 3.51 12.62 0.66
CA HIS A 22 2.55 12.72 -0.44
C HIS A 22 2.36 14.16 -0.90
N ALA A 23 2.21 15.12 0.04
CA ALA A 23 2.08 16.54 -0.30
C ALA A 23 3.29 17.04 -1.10
N ARG A 24 4.51 16.65 -0.71
CA ARG A 24 5.75 16.97 -1.46
C ARG A 24 5.69 16.41 -2.88
N VAL A 25 5.41 15.12 -3.03
CA VAL A 25 5.39 14.50 -4.37
C VAL A 25 4.29 15.07 -5.25
N LEU A 26 3.08 15.36 -4.72
CA LEU A 26 2.02 16.03 -5.47
C LEU A 26 2.43 17.43 -5.91
N HIS A 27 3.16 18.16 -5.06
CA HIS A 27 3.73 19.46 -5.43
C HIS A 27 4.75 19.32 -6.56
N ASP A 28 5.69 18.38 -6.44
CA ASP A 28 6.74 18.14 -7.44
C ASP A 28 6.15 17.69 -8.80
N LEU A 29 5.06 16.93 -8.78
CA LEU A 29 4.26 16.58 -9.96
C LEU A 29 3.40 17.76 -10.45
N GLY A 30 3.31 18.82 -9.66
CA GLY A 30 2.61 20.05 -9.98
C GLY A 30 1.09 19.94 -10.01
N VAL A 31 0.50 19.01 -9.28
CA VAL A 31 -0.96 18.76 -9.22
C VAL A 31 -1.59 19.13 -7.88
N LEU A 32 -0.80 19.50 -6.86
CA LEU A 32 -1.29 19.86 -5.54
C LEU A 32 -2.04 21.20 -5.59
N SER A 33 -3.30 21.21 -5.18
CA SER A 33 -4.17 22.41 -5.13
C SER A 33 -4.54 22.80 -3.70
N ALA A 34 -4.75 21.81 -2.82
CA ALA A 34 -5.24 22.05 -1.47
C ALA A 34 -4.67 21.06 -0.46
N ILE A 35 -4.49 21.50 0.75
CA ILE A 35 -4.09 20.72 1.91
C ILE A 35 -5.15 20.88 2.99
N CYS A 36 -5.63 19.74 3.52
CA CYS A 36 -6.59 19.70 4.61
C CYS A 36 -6.00 18.94 5.79
N ASP A 37 -5.96 19.54 6.97
CA ASP A 37 -5.58 18.88 8.22
C ASP A 37 -6.30 19.53 9.38
N MET A 38 -6.75 18.74 10.37
CA MET A 38 -7.37 19.27 11.59
C MET A 38 -6.42 20.11 12.45
N ASP A 39 -5.11 19.91 12.29
CA ASP A 39 -4.07 20.77 12.84
C ASP A 39 -3.86 21.96 11.88
N ALA A 40 -4.58 23.03 12.14
CA ALA A 40 -4.60 24.23 11.30
C ALA A 40 -3.21 24.86 11.07
N PRO A 41 -2.33 24.99 12.09
CA PRO A 41 -0.95 25.44 11.90
C PRO A 41 -0.17 24.59 10.91
N ARG A 42 -0.25 23.26 11.01
CA ARG A 42 0.42 22.32 10.12
C ARG A 42 -0.10 22.40 8.70
N ALA A 43 -1.44 22.45 8.53
CA ALA A 43 -2.06 22.62 7.21
C ALA A 43 -1.58 23.91 6.54
N LYS A 44 -1.58 25.02 7.28
CA LYS A 44 -1.16 26.33 6.77
C LYS A 44 0.31 26.35 6.42
N GLU A 45 1.21 25.84 7.28
CA GLU A 45 2.65 25.81 7.03
C GLU A 45 2.99 25.11 5.71
N LEU A 46 2.40 23.92 5.49
CA LEU A 46 2.65 23.16 4.27
C LEU A 46 1.98 23.76 3.05
N ALA A 47 0.79 24.35 3.21
CA ALA A 47 0.10 25.05 2.13
C ALA A 47 0.88 26.28 1.67
N ASP A 48 1.40 27.09 2.59
CA ASP A 48 2.26 28.23 2.27
C ASP A 48 3.55 27.78 1.56
N ARG A 49 4.18 26.69 2.03
CA ARG A 49 5.40 26.12 1.43
C ARG A 49 5.19 25.66 0.00
N TYR A 50 4.05 25.05 -0.31
CA TYR A 50 3.76 24.46 -1.61
C TYR A 50 2.83 25.30 -2.49
N ASN A 51 2.53 26.53 -2.08
CA ASN A 51 1.62 27.44 -2.79
C ASN A 51 0.24 26.79 -3.07
N ALA A 52 -0.30 26.10 -2.05
CA ALA A 52 -1.60 25.44 -2.07
C ALA A 52 -2.57 26.17 -1.12
N LYS A 53 -3.87 25.87 -1.20
CA LYS A 53 -4.84 26.37 -0.23
C LYS A 53 -4.88 25.48 1.01
N SER A 54 -5.10 26.06 2.19
CA SER A 54 -5.24 25.34 3.45
C SER A 54 -6.68 25.28 3.93
N TYR A 55 -7.07 24.13 4.50
CA TYR A 55 -8.40 23.91 5.08
C TYR A 55 -8.26 23.11 6.38
N ASN A 56 -9.18 23.36 7.33
CA ASN A 56 -9.16 22.70 8.63
C ASN A 56 -10.14 21.53 8.73
N SER A 57 -11.02 21.40 7.74
CA SER A 57 -11.97 20.28 7.66
C SER A 57 -12.25 19.89 6.22
N VAL A 58 -12.60 18.63 6.02
CA VAL A 58 -13.00 18.09 4.71
C VAL A 58 -14.21 18.82 4.15
N ASP A 59 -15.15 19.22 5.03
CA ASP A 59 -16.35 19.95 4.61
C ASP A 59 -16.04 21.34 4.06
N GLU A 60 -15.15 22.08 4.71
CA GLU A 60 -14.67 23.38 4.22
C GLU A 60 -13.93 23.24 2.91
N MET A 61 -13.04 22.24 2.82
CA MET A 61 -12.30 21.95 1.60
C MET A 61 -13.23 21.65 0.42
N LEU A 62 -14.22 20.76 0.60
CA LEU A 62 -15.18 20.40 -0.44
C LEU A 62 -16.14 21.53 -0.82
N LYS A 63 -16.34 22.54 0.05
CA LYS A 63 -17.08 23.78 -0.28
C LYS A 63 -16.21 24.79 -1.02
N GLY A 64 -14.95 24.90 -0.62
CA GLY A 64 -13.99 25.87 -1.19
C GLY A 64 -13.36 25.43 -2.51
N GLU A 65 -13.26 24.11 -2.75
CA GLU A 65 -12.67 23.51 -3.96
C GLU A 65 -13.76 22.82 -4.80
N THR A 66 -14.28 23.53 -5.79
CA THR A 66 -15.38 23.02 -6.63
C THR A 66 -14.93 22.22 -7.86
N LYS A 67 -13.62 22.15 -8.11
CA LYS A 67 -13.03 21.52 -9.30
C LYS A 67 -11.83 20.64 -8.91
N LEU A 68 -12.04 19.68 -8.00
CA LEU A 68 -11.03 18.67 -7.69
C LEU A 68 -11.23 17.45 -8.59
N ASP A 69 -10.16 16.97 -9.17
CA ASP A 69 -10.14 15.72 -9.94
C ASP A 69 -9.93 14.52 -9.02
N ALA A 70 -9.16 14.70 -7.93
CA ALA A 70 -8.94 13.65 -6.95
C ALA A 70 -8.57 14.21 -5.56
N CYS A 71 -8.73 13.33 -4.55
CA CYS A 71 -8.25 13.55 -3.19
C CYS A 71 -7.40 12.37 -2.71
N LEU A 72 -6.32 12.69 -1.99
CA LEU A 72 -5.55 11.71 -1.23
C LEU A 72 -5.99 11.75 0.24
N ILE A 73 -6.18 10.59 0.86
CA ILE A 73 -6.54 10.43 2.27
C ILE A 73 -5.36 9.77 2.98
N CYS A 74 -4.68 10.53 3.85
CA CYS A 74 -3.52 10.11 4.64
C CYS A 74 -3.77 10.36 6.15
N THR A 75 -5.00 10.17 6.57
CA THR A 75 -5.48 10.32 7.95
C THR A 75 -5.35 8.99 8.72
N PRO A 76 -5.69 8.91 10.03
CA PRO A 76 -5.82 7.64 10.71
C PRO A 76 -6.82 6.71 10.04
N THR A 77 -6.52 5.40 10.01
CA THR A 77 -7.26 4.39 9.23
C THR A 77 -8.76 4.33 9.55
N ASN A 78 -9.14 4.57 10.81
CA ASN A 78 -10.55 4.61 11.22
C ASN A 78 -11.39 5.72 10.58
N THR A 79 -10.76 6.65 9.87
CA THR A 79 -11.45 7.74 9.15
C THR A 79 -11.48 7.53 7.64
N HIS A 80 -10.75 6.54 7.10
CA HIS A 80 -10.58 6.32 5.68
C HIS A 80 -11.93 6.11 4.97
N PHE A 81 -12.75 5.19 5.48
CA PHE A 81 -14.06 4.88 4.91
C PHE A 81 -14.97 6.10 4.81
N VAL A 82 -15.13 6.84 5.93
CA VAL A 82 -16.02 7.99 5.98
C VAL A 82 -15.59 9.08 5.01
N PHE A 83 -14.31 9.39 4.95
CA PHE A 83 -13.81 10.43 4.04
C PHE A 83 -13.84 9.97 2.59
N ALA A 84 -13.42 8.74 2.29
CA ALA A 84 -13.43 8.22 0.92
C ALA A 84 -14.85 8.22 0.35
N LYS A 85 -15.83 7.71 1.09
CA LYS A 85 -17.24 7.70 0.69
C LYS A 85 -17.76 9.12 0.43
N LYS A 86 -17.52 10.04 1.36
CA LYS A 86 -17.94 11.45 1.24
C LYS A 86 -17.37 12.14 0.00
N ILE A 87 -16.12 11.88 -0.33
CA ILE A 87 -15.43 12.45 -1.48
C ILE A 87 -15.95 11.83 -2.77
N MET A 88 -16.08 10.50 -2.82
CA MET A 88 -16.61 9.80 -3.99
C MET A 88 -18.07 10.17 -4.26
N GLU A 89 -18.88 10.47 -3.24
CA GLU A 89 -20.24 10.99 -3.41
C GLU A 89 -20.29 12.31 -4.19
N ARG A 90 -19.22 13.11 -4.16
CA ARG A 90 -19.06 14.33 -4.95
C ARG A 90 -18.51 14.09 -6.36
N GLY A 91 -18.29 12.83 -6.76
CA GLY A 91 -17.75 12.50 -8.08
C GLY A 91 -16.24 12.72 -8.20
N ILE A 92 -15.49 12.66 -7.10
CA ILE A 92 -14.05 12.91 -7.04
C ILE A 92 -13.31 11.56 -6.85
N ASN A 93 -12.25 11.33 -7.63
CA ASN A 93 -11.39 10.14 -7.51
C ASN A 93 -10.64 10.13 -6.18
N VAL A 94 -10.33 8.94 -5.66
CA VAL A 94 -9.75 8.83 -4.31
C VAL A 94 -8.55 7.88 -4.30
N PHE A 95 -7.48 8.35 -3.70
CA PHE A 95 -6.37 7.55 -3.21
C PHE A 95 -6.46 7.48 -1.68
N VAL A 96 -6.40 6.29 -1.11
CA VAL A 96 -6.43 6.09 0.34
C VAL A 96 -5.13 5.43 0.79
N GLU A 97 -4.47 6.01 1.80
CA GLU A 97 -3.33 5.31 2.41
C GLU A 97 -3.73 3.93 2.96
N LYS A 98 -2.73 3.05 3.00
CA LYS A 98 -2.93 1.70 3.53
C LYS A 98 -3.16 1.71 5.07
N PRO A 99 -3.91 0.72 5.58
CA PRO A 99 -4.81 -0.15 4.83
C PRO A 99 -6.02 0.64 4.30
N LEU A 100 -6.68 0.15 3.27
CA LEU A 100 -7.86 0.84 2.69
C LEU A 100 -8.94 1.10 3.76
N SER A 101 -9.22 0.10 4.60
CA SER A 101 -9.95 0.17 5.87
C SER A 101 -9.55 -0.97 6.79
N PHE A 102 -9.95 -0.94 8.06
CA PHE A 102 -9.86 -2.09 8.97
C PHE A 102 -10.91 -3.17 8.70
N SER A 103 -11.94 -2.86 7.92
CA SER A 103 -13.04 -3.76 7.61
C SER A 103 -13.11 -4.06 6.12
N SER A 104 -13.06 -5.34 5.75
CA SER A 104 -13.24 -5.77 4.37
C SER A 104 -14.63 -5.39 3.84
N ARG A 105 -15.65 -5.37 4.69
CA ARG A 105 -16.99 -4.90 4.34
C ARG A 105 -16.99 -3.41 3.94
N GLU A 106 -16.30 -2.56 4.71
CA GLU A 106 -16.14 -1.15 4.34
C GLU A 106 -15.36 -0.97 3.04
N CYS A 107 -14.33 -1.80 2.82
CA CYS A 107 -13.59 -1.82 1.57
C CYS A 107 -14.50 -2.19 0.38
N GLU A 108 -15.32 -3.23 0.52
CA GLU A 108 -16.28 -3.65 -0.51
C GLU A 108 -17.30 -2.53 -0.81
N GLU A 109 -17.82 -1.87 0.20
CA GLU A 109 -18.74 -0.74 0.01
C GLU A 109 -18.06 0.43 -0.73
N MET A 110 -16.79 0.72 -0.44
CA MET A 110 -16.03 1.73 -1.18
C MET A 110 -15.82 1.33 -2.65
N VAL A 111 -15.54 0.05 -2.93
CA VAL A 111 -15.42 -0.49 -4.29
C VAL A 111 -16.72 -0.31 -5.04
N GLU A 112 -17.86 -0.72 -4.46
CA GLU A 112 -19.19 -0.58 -5.07
C GLU A 112 -19.52 0.88 -5.42
N VAL A 113 -19.22 1.82 -4.51
CA VAL A 113 -19.44 3.26 -4.75
C VAL A 113 -18.55 3.74 -5.89
N SER A 114 -17.29 3.35 -5.93
CA SER A 114 -16.36 3.75 -6.99
C SER A 114 -16.78 3.24 -8.36
N GLU A 115 -17.19 1.97 -8.45
CA GLU A 115 -17.66 1.34 -9.70
C GLU A 115 -18.95 2.00 -10.19
N LYS A 116 -19.93 2.16 -9.30
CA LYS A 116 -21.22 2.80 -9.63
C LYS A 116 -21.04 4.21 -10.19
N LYS A 117 -20.07 4.94 -9.68
CA LYS A 117 -19.77 6.32 -10.08
C LYS A 117 -18.71 6.42 -11.16
N LYS A 118 -18.11 5.30 -11.57
CA LYS A 118 -16.99 5.24 -12.52
C LYS A 118 -15.79 6.09 -12.09
N LEU A 119 -15.45 6.01 -10.81
CA LEU A 119 -14.34 6.72 -10.20
C LEU A 119 -13.14 5.78 -10.01
N ILE A 120 -11.97 6.35 -10.06
CA ILE A 120 -10.75 5.65 -9.68
C ILE A 120 -10.64 5.66 -8.15
N LEU A 121 -10.59 4.46 -7.56
CA LEU A 121 -10.26 4.23 -6.15
C LEU A 121 -9.02 3.34 -6.11
N THR A 122 -8.02 3.73 -5.32
CA THR A 122 -6.76 2.97 -5.10
C THR A 122 -6.29 3.11 -3.67
N SER A 123 -5.31 2.29 -3.28
CA SER A 123 -4.71 2.34 -1.94
C SER A 123 -3.19 2.32 -1.99
N GLY A 124 -2.56 2.89 -0.95
CA GLY A 124 -1.13 3.16 -0.85
C GLY A 124 -0.26 1.94 -0.57
N TYR A 125 -0.29 0.90 -1.41
CA TYR A 125 0.61 -0.25 -1.31
C TYR A 125 1.90 0.01 -2.09
N ILE A 126 2.70 0.91 -1.57
CA ILE A 126 3.92 1.47 -2.17
C ILE A 126 4.95 0.42 -2.59
N GLU A 127 5.01 -0.74 -1.91
CA GLU A 127 6.02 -1.77 -2.20
C GLU A 127 5.82 -2.41 -3.58
N ARG A 128 4.63 -2.37 -4.17
CA ARG A 128 4.44 -2.76 -5.59
C ARG A 128 5.22 -1.88 -6.57
N PHE A 129 5.61 -0.68 -6.16
CA PHE A 129 6.41 0.27 -6.94
C PHE A 129 7.88 0.25 -6.57
N ASN A 130 8.26 -0.57 -5.59
CA ASN A 130 9.64 -0.78 -5.22
C ASN A 130 10.40 -1.45 -6.37
N PRO A 131 11.50 -0.86 -6.86
CA PRO A 131 12.24 -1.42 -7.97
C PRO A 131 12.70 -2.87 -7.76
N ALA A 132 13.05 -3.28 -6.53
CA ALA A 132 13.39 -4.67 -6.25
C ALA A 132 12.20 -5.61 -6.49
N VAL A 133 10.99 -5.21 -6.07
CA VAL A 133 9.75 -5.99 -6.28
C VAL A 133 9.42 -6.09 -7.77
N GLN A 134 9.56 -4.98 -8.50
CA GLN A 134 9.30 -4.94 -9.94
C GLN A 134 10.30 -5.82 -10.73
N ASP A 135 11.58 -5.81 -10.34
CA ASP A 135 12.59 -6.67 -10.94
C ASP A 135 12.28 -8.15 -10.68
N VAL A 136 11.95 -8.51 -9.43
CA VAL A 136 11.57 -9.88 -9.07
C VAL A 136 10.29 -10.32 -9.80
N LYS A 137 9.26 -9.45 -9.90
CA LYS A 137 8.04 -9.75 -10.66
C LYS A 137 8.36 -10.10 -12.12
N ARG A 138 9.21 -9.31 -12.78
CA ARG A 138 9.61 -9.59 -14.16
C ARG A 138 10.34 -10.94 -14.32
N LEU A 139 11.22 -11.28 -13.37
CA LEU A 139 11.95 -12.56 -13.37
C LEU A 139 11.01 -13.75 -13.15
N ILE A 140 10.03 -13.61 -12.25
CA ILE A 140 9.01 -14.63 -11.97
C ILE A 140 8.09 -14.81 -13.19
N ASP A 141 7.54 -13.72 -13.74
CA ASP A 141 6.66 -13.77 -14.91
C ASP A 141 7.34 -14.36 -16.15
N GLY A 142 8.63 -14.04 -16.32
CA GLY A 142 9.47 -14.61 -17.38
C GLY A 142 9.98 -16.02 -17.09
N LYS A 143 9.68 -16.61 -15.92
CA LYS A 143 10.18 -17.92 -15.45
C LYS A 143 11.71 -18.04 -15.55
N SER A 144 12.44 -16.94 -15.34
CA SER A 144 13.90 -16.89 -15.54
C SER A 144 14.67 -17.87 -14.65
N TYR A 145 14.07 -18.27 -13.54
CA TYR A 145 14.61 -19.26 -12.57
C TYR A 145 13.59 -20.34 -12.24
N GLY A 146 12.75 -20.71 -13.21
CA GLY A 146 11.70 -21.72 -13.05
C GLY A 146 10.44 -21.19 -12.38
N ASP A 147 9.66 -22.10 -11.81
CA ASP A 147 8.39 -21.77 -11.18
C ASP A 147 8.60 -21.28 -9.74
N LEU A 148 7.92 -20.23 -9.35
CA LEU A 148 7.93 -19.71 -7.98
C LEU A 148 7.16 -20.67 -7.06
N LEU A 149 7.81 -21.12 -5.98
CA LEU A 149 7.27 -22.11 -5.03
C LEU A 149 6.94 -21.49 -3.68
N MET A 150 7.83 -20.65 -3.15
CA MET A 150 7.71 -20.13 -1.81
C MET A 150 8.23 -18.70 -1.72
N MET A 151 7.63 -17.92 -0.82
CA MET A 151 8.14 -16.60 -0.45
C MET A 151 8.31 -16.47 1.05
N GLU A 152 9.35 -15.74 1.44
CA GLU A 152 9.60 -15.38 2.83
C GLU A 152 9.81 -13.88 2.94
N PHE A 153 9.18 -13.28 3.96
CA PHE A 153 9.27 -11.85 4.23
C PHE A 153 9.73 -11.61 5.67
N HIS A 154 10.66 -10.68 5.84
CA HIS A 154 11.15 -10.20 7.13
C HIS A 154 11.03 -8.69 7.19
N ARG A 155 10.15 -8.20 8.07
CA ARG A 155 9.92 -6.78 8.27
C ARG A 155 9.98 -6.45 9.75
N GLU A 156 11.11 -5.96 10.17
CA GLU A 156 11.49 -5.78 11.56
C GLU A 156 12.03 -4.38 11.81
N ASN A 157 11.65 -3.79 12.93
CA ASN A 157 12.18 -2.50 13.40
C ASN A 157 11.75 -2.26 14.84
N ARG A 158 12.27 -1.19 15.45
CA ARG A 158 11.69 -0.68 16.70
C ARG A 158 10.32 -0.06 16.43
N MET A 159 9.43 -0.17 17.42
CA MET A 159 8.09 0.38 17.35
C MET A 159 8.10 1.85 16.94
N PRO A 160 7.34 2.23 15.90
CA PRO A 160 7.20 3.62 15.49
C PRO A 160 6.39 4.41 16.53
N LEU A 161 6.94 5.52 17.04
CA LEU A 161 6.32 6.33 18.09
C LEU A 161 4.95 6.94 17.72
N HIS A 162 4.66 7.04 16.44
CA HIS A 162 3.42 7.64 15.92
C HIS A 162 2.28 6.63 15.74
N VAL A 163 2.55 5.33 15.75
CA VAL A 163 1.54 4.27 15.62
C VAL A 163 0.94 4.00 17.00
N LYS A 164 -0.36 4.23 17.17
CA LYS A 164 -1.05 4.09 18.46
C LYS A 164 -2.37 3.34 18.40
N ASP A 165 -2.94 3.21 17.22
CA ASP A 165 -4.32 2.77 16.99
C ASP A 165 -4.44 1.40 16.31
N VAL A 166 -3.31 0.80 15.91
CA VAL A 166 -3.27 -0.47 15.19
C VAL A 166 -2.13 -1.37 15.68
N GLY A 167 -2.25 -2.68 15.43
CA GLY A 167 -1.18 -3.65 15.59
C GLY A 167 -0.33 -3.82 14.34
N ILE A 168 0.71 -4.63 14.48
CA ILE A 168 1.71 -4.83 13.43
C ILE A 168 1.14 -5.47 12.17
N ILE A 169 0.06 -6.27 12.29
CA ILE A 169 -0.56 -6.92 11.14
C ILE A 169 -1.09 -5.86 10.17
N TYR A 170 -1.91 -4.92 10.66
CA TYR A 170 -2.49 -3.85 9.82
C TYR A 170 -1.52 -2.73 9.47
N ASP A 171 -0.53 -2.44 10.31
CA ASP A 171 0.44 -1.39 9.96
C ASP A 171 1.55 -1.91 9.05
N THR A 172 2.10 -3.09 9.35
CA THR A 172 3.35 -3.56 8.76
C THR A 172 3.16 -4.76 7.85
N SER A 173 2.51 -5.84 8.33
CA SER A 173 2.40 -7.10 7.58
C SER A 173 1.55 -6.97 6.32
N VAL A 174 0.60 -6.03 6.26
CA VAL A 174 -0.23 -5.78 5.06
C VAL A 174 0.60 -5.44 3.82
N HIS A 175 1.77 -4.84 3.97
CA HIS A 175 2.68 -4.61 2.84
C HIS A 175 3.21 -5.91 2.24
N ASP A 176 3.58 -6.86 3.11
CA ASP A 176 4.16 -8.13 2.68
C ASP A 176 3.05 -9.10 2.21
N ILE A 177 1.85 -9.02 2.80
CA ILE A 177 0.65 -9.70 2.30
C ILE A 177 0.35 -9.24 0.86
N ASP A 178 0.32 -7.93 0.63
CA ASP A 178 0.11 -7.36 -0.70
C ASP A 178 1.19 -7.79 -1.69
N THR A 179 2.46 -7.69 -1.28
CA THR A 179 3.59 -8.06 -2.13
C THR A 179 3.57 -9.56 -2.49
N ALA A 180 3.22 -10.43 -1.53
CA ALA A 180 3.09 -11.87 -1.78
C ALA A 180 2.00 -12.15 -2.82
N MET A 181 0.81 -11.56 -2.64
CA MET A 181 -0.31 -11.72 -3.59
C MET A 181 0.04 -11.16 -4.97
N PHE A 182 0.74 -10.03 -5.04
CA PHE A 182 1.21 -9.43 -6.30
C PHE A 182 2.23 -10.31 -7.04
N LEU A 183 3.20 -10.87 -6.32
CA LEU A 183 4.25 -11.70 -6.93
C LEU A 183 3.73 -13.08 -7.34
N PHE A 184 2.84 -13.69 -6.56
CA PHE A 184 2.17 -14.94 -6.92
C PHE A 184 1.06 -14.77 -7.97
N ASP A 185 0.61 -13.54 -8.21
CA ASP A 185 -0.54 -13.21 -9.07
C ASP A 185 -1.81 -13.98 -8.68
N CYS A 186 -2.02 -14.23 -7.40
CA CYS A 186 -3.20 -14.90 -6.88
C CYS A 186 -3.45 -14.60 -5.40
N ARG A 187 -4.65 -14.95 -4.92
CA ARG A 187 -5.06 -14.81 -3.52
C ARG A 187 -4.79 -16.11 -2.76
N PRO A 188 -4.40 -16.02 -1.47
CA PRO A 188 -4.31 -17.21 -0.62
C PRO A 188 -5.71 -17.75 -0.35
N HIS A 189 -5.83 -19.07 -0.19
CA HIS A 189 -7.06 -19.76 0.22
C HIS A 189 -7.07 -20.12 1.69
N VAL A 190 -5.90 -20.14 2.35
CA VAL A 190 -5.78 -20.40 3.78
C VAL A 190 -4.77 -19.46 4.42
N VAL A 191 -5.12 -18.98 5.61
CA VAL A 191 -4.28 -18.11 6.44
C VAL A 191 -4.13 -18.74 7.81
N PHE A 192 -2.90 -18.92 8.28
CA PHE A 192 -2.60 -19.26 9.66
C PHE A 192 -1.66 -18.23 10.26
N ALA A 193 -1.98 -17.72 11.45
CA ALA A 193 -1.17 -16.70 12.09
C ALA A 193 -1.02 -16.93 13.59
N ARG A 194 0.16 -16.56 14.11
CA ARG A 194 0.41 -16.37 15.54
C ARG A 194 1.01 -14.99 15.74
N ALA A 195 0.40 -14.23 16.61
CA ALA A 195 0.82 -12.89 16.97
C ALA A 195 0.75 -12.70 18.49
N GLY A 196 1.52 -11.78 19.00
CA GLY A 196 1.52 -11.45 20.41
C GLY A 196 1.80 -9.99 20.66
N LYS A 197 1.59 -9.56 21.91
CA LYS A 197 1.85 -8.20 22.36
C LYS A 197 2.74 -8.20 23.60
N LYS A 198 3.75 -7.35 23.61
CA LYS A 198 4.65 -7.19 24.74
C LYS A 198 4.74 -5.73 25.22
N PHE A 199 4.82 -4.80 24.30
CA PHE A 199 5.08 -3.38 24.58
C PHE A 199 3.98 -2.44 24.11
N HIS A 200 3.06 -2.95 23.27
CA HIS A 200 1.97 -2.18 22.68
C HIS A 200 0.58 -2.65 23.15
N LEU A 201 -0.46 -1.86 22.89
CA LEU A 201 -1.85 -2.26 23.19
C LEU A 201 -2.36 -3.36 22.26
N TYR A 202 -1.87 -3.36 21.03
CA TYR A 202 -2.16 -4.35 19.99
C TYR A 202 -0.94 -5.27 19.81
N GLU A 203 -1.01 -6.23 18.90
CA GLU A 203 0.11 -7.12 18.57
C GLU A 203 1.30 -6.32 18.04
N ASP A 204 2.49 -6.61 18.57
CA ASP A 204 3.76 -5.97 18.21
C ASP A 204 4.77 -6.94 17.60
N PHE A 205 4.37 -8.22 17.45
CA PHE A 205 5.03 -9.21 16.62
C PHE A 205 4.01 -10.20 16.05
N ALA A 206 4.27 -10.69 14.84
CA ALA A 206 3.42 -11.65 14.15
C ALA A 206 4.23 -12.52 13.20
N THR A 207 3.81 -13.79 13.07
CA THR A 207 4.16 -14.67 11.96
C THR A 207 2.88 -15.13 11.29
N ILE A 208 2.81 -14.96 9.97
CA ILE A 208 1.64 -15.30 9.16
C ILE A 208 2.10 -16.25 8.05
N MET A 209 1.39 -17.36 7.89
CA MET A 209 1.53 -18.28 6.77
C MET A 209 0.33 -18.12 5.84
N LEU A 210 0.59 -17.93 4.57
CA LEU A 210 -0.40 -17.86 3.50
C LEU A 210 -0.24 -19.10 2.61
N GLY A 211 -1.27 -19.91 2.48
CA GLY A 211 -1.30 -21.05 1.57
C GLY A 211 -2.13 -20.73 0.34
N PHE A 212 -1.62 -21.08 -0.82
CA PHE A 212 -2.27 -20.89 -2.12
C PHE A 212 -2.74 -22.23 -2.68
N SER A 213 -3.74 -22.23 -3.55
CA SER A 213 -4.43 -23.46 -4.00
C SER A 213 -3.54 -24.45 -4.74
N ASP A 214 -2.42 -23.99 -5.28
CA ASP A 214 -1.45 -24.76 -6.05
C ASP A 214 -0.22 -25.19 -5.22
N GLN A 215 -0.38 -25.31 -3.91
CA GLN A 215 0.66 -25.70 -2.93
C GLN A 215 1.74 -24.64 -2.69
N ARG A 216 1.68 -23.47 -3.32
CA ARG A 216 2.60 -22.36 -3.04
C ARG A 216 2.32 -21.78 -1.65
N VAL A 217 3.36 -21.26 -1.03
CA VAL A 217 3.27 -20.73 0.34
C VAL A 217 4.04 -19.42 0.49
N ALA A 218 3.51 -18.50 1.31
CA ALA A 218 4.28 -17.36 1.79
C ALA A 218 4.34 -17.37 3.32
N ILE A 219 5.49 -16.99 3.87
CA ILE A 219 5.73 -16.78 5.29
C ILE A 219 6.09 -15.31 5.50
N ILE A 220 5.40 -14.66 6.42
CA ILE A 220 5.59 -13.25 6.77
C ILE A 220 5.94 -13.17 8.24
N ALA A 221 7.14 -12.69 8.57
CA ALA A 221 7.61 -12.43 9.92
C ALA A 221 7.78 -10.92 10.13
N SER A 222 7.02 -10.36 11.06
CA SER A 222 7.03 -8.93 11.37
C SER A 222 7.18 -8.70 12.86
N ASN A 223 8.01 -7.73 13.28
CA ASN A 223 8.06 -7.32 14.68
C ASN A 223 8.52 -5.86 14.85
N TRP A 224 8.08 -5.25 15.96
CA TRP A 224 8.50 -3.92 16.43
C TRP A 224 9.47 -3.98 17.61
N ILE A 225 10.17 -5.10 17.76
CA ILE A 225 11.05 -5.40 18.90
C ILE A 225 12.52 -5.32 18.49
N THR A 226 12.84 -5.70 17.27
CA THR A 226 14.20 -5.74 16.73
C THR A 226 14.80 -4.33 16.66
N PRO A 227 16.02 -4.11 17.21
CA PRO A 227 16.66 -2.79 17.23
C PRO A 227 17.01 -2.27 15.84
N GLN A 228 17.36 -3.16 14.93
CA GLN A 228 17.74 -2.83 13.55
C GLN A 228 16.53 -2.87 12.64
N ARG A 229 16.58 -2.05 11.59
CA ARG A 229 15.56 -2.05 10.54
C ARG A 229 15.91 -3.11 9.50
N VAL A 230 15.09 -4.16 9.41
CA VAL A 230 15.19 -5.22 8.40
C VAL A 230 13.95 -5.15 7.53
N ARG A 231 14.13 -5.16 6.20
CA ARG A 231 13.03 -5.22 5.22
C ARG A 231 13.49 -6.03 4.02
N ARG A 232 13.32 -7.34 4.08
CA ARG A 232 13.80 -8.28 3.07
C ARG A 232 12.74 -9.29 2.70
N PHE A 233 12.88 -9.83 1.51
CA PHE A 233 12.10 -10.97 1.06
C PHE A 233 12.96 -11.93 0.23
N SER A 234 12.54 -13.19 0.17
CA SER A 234 13.12 -14.23 -0.67
C SER A 234 12.03 -14.88 -1.49
N ALA A 235 12.28 -15.05 -2.78
CA ALA A 235 11.46 -15.82 -3.72
C ALA A 235 12.23 -17.10 -4.07
N VAL A 236 11.74 -18.24 -3.59
CA VAL A 236 12.30 -19.57 -3.86
C VAL A 236 11.63 -20.13 -5.11
N CYS A 237 12.42 -20.33 -6.14
CA CYS A 237 11.99 -20.89 -7.43
C CYS A 237 12.58 -22.29 -7.62
N THR A 238 12.11 -23.05 -8.62
CA THR A 238 12.62 -24.42 -8.90
C THR A 238 14.10 -24.45 -9.23
N ASP A 239 14.63 -23.37 -9.84
CA ASP A 239 16.01 -23.32 -10.34
C ASP A 239 16.88 -22.26 -9.66
N GLY A 240 16.38 -21.61 -8.59
CA GLY A 240 17.17 -20.59 -7.88
C GLY A 240 16.40 -19.85 -6.80
N ILE A 241 17.10 -18.97 -6.10
CA ILE A 241 16.53 -18.09 -5.06
C ILE A 241 16.85 -16.65 -5.43
N ILE A 242 15.82 -15.81 -5.38
CA ILE A 242 15.95 -14.37 -5.56
C ILE A 242 15.67 -13.69 -4.22
N THR A 243 16.66 -13.02 -3.65
CA THR A 243 16.51 -12.23 -2.43
C THR A 243 16.40 -10.76 -2.79
N GLY A 244 15.41 -10.05 -2.24
CA GLY A 244 15.23 -8.62 -2.41
C GLY A 244 15.32 -7.86 -1.09
N ASP A 245 15.87 -6.66 -1.14
CA ASP A 245 15.90 -5.73 0.00
C ASP A 245 15.09 -4.48 -0.37
N PHE A 246 14.01 -4.21 0.39
CA PHE A 246 13.12 -3.08 0.13
C PHE A 246 13.77 -1.71 0.43
N ILE A 247 14.82 -1.68 1.27
CA ILE A 247 15.49 -0.45 1.68
C ILE A 247 16.52 -0.04 0.63
N THR A 248 17.43 -0.97 0.28
CA THR A 248 18.46 -0.72 -0.74
C THR A 248 17.91 -0.83 -2.15
N GLN A 249 16.73 -1.44 -2.30
CA GLN A 249 16.08 -1.74 -3.59
C GLN A 249 16.94 -2.66 -4.49
N GLU A 250 17.84 -3.42 -3.91
CA GLU A 250 18.71 -4.37 -4.60
C GLU A 250 18.10 -5.76 -4.58
N ILE A 251 18.47 -6.56 -5.58
CA ILE A 251 18.19 -7.99 -5.61
C ILE A 251 19.49 -8.77 -5.72
N LYS A 252 19.48 -9.97 -5.14
CA LYS A 252 20.53 -10.96 -5.24
C LYS A 252 19.92 -12.25 -5.76
N ILE A 253 20.56 -12.89 -6.71
CA ILE A 253 20.09 -14.14 -7.33
C ILE A 253 21.16 -15.20 -7.10
N ASP A 254 20.78 -16.29 -6.46
CA ASP A 254 21.60 -17.49 -6.29
C ASP A 254 21.03 -18.60 -7.18
N HIS A 255 21.81 -19.03 -8.20
CA HIS A 255 21.45 -20.05 -9.18
C HIS A 255 22.64 -20.99 -9.41
N GLY A 256 22.49 -22.27 -9.03
CA GLY A 256 23.60 -23.25 -9.01
C GLY A 256 24.74 -22.75 -8.10
N GLU A 257 25.93 -22.68 -8.62
CA GLU A 257 27.11 -22.15 -7.90
C GLU A 257 27.33 -20.64 -8.13
N ALA A 258 26.50 -20.00 -8.95
CA ALA A 258 26.60 -18.57 -9.27
C ALA A 258 25.77 -17.69 -8.38
N THR A 259 26.34 -16.56 -7.95
CA THR A 259 25.62 -15.46 -7.31
C THR A 259 25.66 -14.24 -8.23
N ILE A 260 24.50 -13.72 -8.59
CA ILE A 260 24.34 -12.57 -9.47
C ILE A 260 23.72 -11.42 -8.67
N ILE A 261 24.36 -10.25 -8.69
CA ILE A 261 23.83 -9.00 -8.12
C ILE A 261 23.68 -8.00 -9.26
N PRO A 262 22.47 -7.86 -9.84
CA PRO A 262 22.25 -6.92 -10.93
C PRO A 262 22.49 -5.47 -10.46
N ARG A 263 23.30 -4.72 -11.21
CA ARG A 263 23.53 -3.31 -10.92
C ARG A 263 22.38 -2.47 -11.42
N ARG A 264 21.79 -1.67 -10.53
CA ARG A 264 20.76 -0.71 -10.89
C ARG A 264 21.40 0.58 -11.38
N GLN A 265 21.01 1.04 -12.54
CA GLN A 265 21.52 2.29 -13.14
C GLN A 265 20.73 3.52 -12.70
N GLN A 266 19.45 3.37 -12.33
CA GLN A 266 18.57 4.46 -11.92
C GLN A 266 17.79 4.08 -10.68
N PHE A 267 17.74 5.00 -9.71
CA PHE A 267 16.90 4.90 -8.53
C PHE A 267 15.64 5.74 -8.75
N HIS A 268 14.49 5.12 -8.61
CA HIS A 268 13.21 5.80 -8.65
C HIS A 268 12.59 5.78 -7.26
N GLU A 269 12.03 6.91 -6.84
CA GLU A 269 11.27 6.96 -5.60
C GLU A 269 9.93 6.22 -5.79
N PRO A 270 9.66 5.13 -5.03
CA PRO A 270 8.44 4.36 -5.17
C PRO A 270 7.17 5.20 -5.04
N LEU A 271 7.15 6.16 -4.11
CA LEU A 271 6.01 7.05 -3.89
C LEU A 271 5.68 7.90 -5.14
N THR A 272 6.70 8.36 -5.84
CA THR A 272 6.50 9.10 -7.11
C THR A 272 5.88 8.22 -8.18
N LEU A 273 6.32 6.95 -8.28
CA LEU A 273 5.77 5.99 -9.24
C LEU A 273 4.33 5.60 -8.90
N GLU A 274 4.02 5.43 -7.62
CA GLU A 274 2.68 5.13 -7.11
C GLU A 274 1.70 6.24 -7.46
N LEU A 275 2.03 7.48 -7.14
CA LEU A 275 1.18 8.63 -7.44
C LEU A 275 1.04 8.86 -8.95
N LYS A 276 2.10 8.65 -9.74
CA LYS A 276 1.99 8.68 -11.20
C LYS A 276 1.01 7.63 -11.74
N SER A 277 1.04 6.41 -11.22
CA SER A 277 0.08 5.36 -11.61
C SER A 277 -1.37 5.79 -11.36
N PHE A 278 -1.63 6.45 -10.23
CA PHE A 278 -2.94 6.99 -9.91
C PHE A 278 -3.36 8.10 -10.89
N LEU A 279 -2.46 9.06 -11.16
CA LEU A 279 -2.71 10.14 -12.10
C LEU A 279 -2.93 9.62 -13.53
N ASP A 280 -2.12 8.68 -13.99
CA ASP A 280 -2.24 8.08 -15.31
C ASP A 280 -3.57 7.34 -15.50
N ALA A 281 -4.10 6.72 -14.43
CA ALA A 281 -5.43 6.11 -14.46
C ALA A 281 -6.54 7.17 -14.55
N ILE A 282 -6.44 8.29 -13.84
CA ILE A 282 -7.41 9.41 -13.91
C ILE A 282 -7.40 10.03 -15.31
N GLU A 283 -6.23 10.18 -15.91
CA GLU A 283 -6.06 10.73 -17.26
C GLU A 283 -6.42 9.73 -18.39
N GLY A 284 -6.76 8.48 -18.03
CA GLY A 284 -7.10 7.42 -18.99
C GLY A 284 -5.92 6.90 -19.80
N LYS A 285 -4.68 7.15 -19.37
CA LYS A 285 -3.46 6.61 -19.99
C LYS A 285 -3.27 5.12 -19.71
N ILE A 286 -3.77 4.66 -18.57
CA ILE A 286 -3.88 3.25 -18.20
C ILE A 286 -5.30 2.96 -17.77
N SER A 287 -5.75 1.72 -17.96
CA SER A 287 -7.13 1.30 -17.69
C SER A 287 -7.49 1.28 -16.21
N ARG A 288 -6.50 1.07 -15.33
CA ARG A 288 -6.64 1.05 -13.87
C ARG A 288 -5.28 1.30 -13.21
N PRO A 289 -5.26 1.77 -11.94
CA PRO A 289 -4.02 1.86 -11.17
C PRO A 289 -3.38 0.48 -10.98
N VAL A 290 -2.07 0.44 -10.76
CA VAL A 290 -1.32 -0.81 -10.45
C VAL A 290 -1.88 -1.51 -9.22
N VAL A 291 -2.30 -0.74 -8.21
CA VAL A 291 -3.03 -1.24 -7.04
C VAL A 291 -4.50 -0.95 -7.26
N SER A 292 -5.33 -1.95 -7.50
CA SER A 292 -6.78 -1.76 -7.55
C SER A 292 -7.39 -1.72 -6.15
N ALA A 293 -8.57 -1.11 -6.01
CA ALA A 293 -9.31 -1.13 -4.76
C ALA A 293 -9.70 -2.57 -4.36
N THR A 294 -9.93 -3.45 -5.34
CA THR A 294 -10.18 -4.88 -5.10
C THR A 294 -8.95 -5.58 -4.53
N ASP A 295 -7.73 -5.27 -5.02
CA ASP A 295 -6.49 -5.79 -4.44
C ASP A 295 -6.38 -5.38 -2.97
N ALA A 296 -6.58 -4.09 -2.68
CA ALA A 296 -6.56 -3.55 -1.32
C ALA A 296 -7.62 -4.21 -0.40
N THR A 297 -8.81 -4.47 -0.93
CA THR A 297 -9.86 -5.22 -0.22
C THR A 297 -9.42 -6.63 0.13
N ASN A 298 -8.77 -7.32 -0.81
CA ASN A 298 -8.26 -8.67 -0.58
C ASN A 298 -7.15 -8.69 0.49
N VAL A 299 -6.27 -7.69 0.53
CA VAL A 299 -5.27 -7.54 1.60
C VAL A 299 -5.95 -7.38 2.96
N THR A 300 -7.00 -6.55 3.05
CA THR A 300 -7.78 -6.39 4.30
C THR A 300 -8.44 -7.70 4.73
N LYS A 301 -9.02 -8.48 3.80
CA LYS A 301 -9.58 -9.82 4.09
C LYS A 301 -8.53 -10.78 4.67
N VAL A 302 -7.34 -10.78 4.11
CA VAL A 302 -6.23 -11.61 4.61
C VAL A 302 -5.77 -11.14 6.00
N ALA A 303 -5.71 -9.84 6.26
CA ALA A 303 -5.36 -9.30 7.57
C ALA A 303 -6.42 -9.65 8.64
N GLU A 304 -7.72 -9.52 8.31
CA GLU A 304 -8.82 -9.99 9.18
C GLU A 304 -8.70 -11.48 9.48
N ALA A 305 -8.43 -12.31 8.47
CA ALA A 305 -8.24 -13.75 8.63
C ALA A 305 -7.02 -14.08 9.50
N ALA A 306 -5.93 -13.33 9.39
CA ALA A 306 -4.75 -13.49 10.23
C ALA A 306 -5.05 -13.19 11.71
N LEU A 307 -5.78 -12.11 12.00
CA LEU A 307 -6.23 -11.81 13.35
C LEU A 307 -7.19 -12.89 13.90
N LEU A 308 -8.14 -13.33 13.09
CA LEU A 308 -9.07 -14.41 13.47
C LEU A 308 -8.31 -15.70 13.75
N SER A 309 -7.36 -16.08 12.89
CA SER A 309 -6.50 -17.25 13.07
C SER A 309 -5.70 -17.17 14.38
N ASN A 310 -5.09 -16.00 14.66
CA ASN A 310 -4.39 -15.79 15.93
C ASN A 310 -5.30 -15.96 17.14
N ASN A 311 -6.51 -15.43 17.10
CA ASN A 311 -7.46 -15.47 18.21
C ASN A 311 -8.04 -16.87 18.45
N THR A 312 -8.27 -17.65 17.38
CA THR A 312 -8.84 -18.99 17.46
C THR A 312 -7.78 -20.08 17.59
N GLY A 313 -6.52 -19.79 17.24
CA GLY A 313 -5.45 -20.78 17.16
C GLY A 313 -5.59 -21.75 15.99
N SER A 314 -6.46 -21.49 15.02
CA SER A 314 -6.82 -22.36 13.91
C SER A 314 -6.59 -21.70 12.56
N PRO A 315 -6.34 -22.46 11.48
CA PRO A 315 -6.32 -21.90 10.12
C PRO A 315 -7.69 -21.31 9.74
N VAL A 316 -7.67 -20.24 8.99
CA VAL A 316 -8.86 -19.61 8.40
C VAL A 316 -8.83 -19.79 6.89
N TYR A 317 -9.89 -20.40 6.35
CA TYR A 317 -10.05 -20.59 4.90
C TYR A 317 -10.78 -19.40 4.31
N LEU A 318 -10.25 -18.87 3.20
CA LEU A 318 -10.83 -17.77 2.47
C LEU A 318 -11.57 -18.28 1.23
N ASP A 319 -12.76 -17.76 0.98
CA ASP A 319 -13.49 -18.06 -0.24
C ASP A 319 -12.76 -17.44 -1.45
N LEU A 320 -12.51 -18.27 -2.46
CA LEU A 320 -11.83 -17.88 -3.70
C LEU A 320 -12.79 -17.24 -4.74
N LYS A 321 -14.00 -16.80 -4.31
CA LYS A 321 -14.98 -16.16 -5.20
C LYS A 321 -14.55 -14.79 -5.65
#